data_e3ac52ca97a04ca875115ae8d00c9c54
#
_entry.id   e3ac52ca97a04ca875115ae8d00c9c54
#
_cell.length_a   1.000
_cell.length_b   1.000
_cell.length_c   1.000
_cell.angle_alpha   90.00
_cell.angle_beta   90.00
_cell.angle_gamma   90.00
#
_symmetry.space_group_name_H-M   'P 1'
#
loop_
_entity.id
_entity.type
_entity.pdbx_description
1 polymer ?
#
loop_
_entity_poly.entity_id
_entity_poly.type
_entity_poly.pdbx_seq_one_letter_code
_entity_poly.pdbx_strand_id
1 'polypeptide(L)'
;DRPFVAEAALKHFSGRAVSRPRKSRMRYDMAILWNPEEQENAPSNEVALKKFVKAGANMGIECELITKDDYGRLLEFDALFIRETTSIDNHTYRFARRAMQEGMPVIDDPISMIRCTNKVFLMELLSSNQVPTPPTLMLAEGADLTKPMDELGLPLVVKIPDGSFSRGVHKVTTA
;
A
#
# COMPACT_ATOMS: atom_id res chain seq x y z
N ASP A 1 30.00 -26.33 -19.85
CA ASP A 1 29.23 -25.09 -19.57
C ASP A 1 29.17 -24.70 -18.10
N ARG A 2 29.35 -25.68 -17.16
CA ARG A 2 29.33 -25.39 -15.70
C ARG A 2 30.49 -24.44 -15.24
N PRO A 3 31.74 -24.55 -15.74
CA PRO A 3 32.81 -23.65 -15.33
C PRO A 3 32.53 -22.19 -15.69
N PHE A 4 32.00 -21.95 -16.88
CA PHE A 4 31.68 -20.59 -17.36
C PHE A 4 30.56 -19.92 -16.54
N VAL A 5 29.52 -20.67 -16.18
CA VAL A 5 28.44 -20.17 -15.35
C VAL A 5 28.93 -19.84 -13.94
N ALA A 6 29.75 -20.69 -13.35
CA ALA A 6 30.34 -20.46 -12.04
C ALA A 6 31.29 -19.24 -12.04
N GLU A 7 32.11 -19.08 -13.10
CA GLU A 7 32.98 -17.92 -13.24
C GLU A 7 32.20 -16.61 -13.47
N ALA A 8 31.15 -16.63 -14.30
CA ALA A 8 30.28 -15.50 -14.53
C ALA A 8 29.50 -15.12 -13.24
N ALA A 9 29.02 -16.10 -12.48
CA ALA A 9 28.41 -15.89 -11.19
C ALA A 9 29.38 -15.28 -10.18
N LEU A 10 30.59 -15.86 -10.04
CA LEU A 10 31.63 -15.31 -9.18
C LEU A 10 32.01 -13.88 -9.56
N LYS A 11 32.14 -13.58 -10.87
CA LYS A 11 32.41 -12.23 -11.34
C LYS A 11 31.28 -11.27 -11.09
N HIS A 12 30.03 -11.73 -11.22
CA HIS A 12 28.83 -10.94 -10.91
C HIS A 12 28.72 -10.65 -9.42
N PHE A 13 28.93 -11.64 -8.57
CA PHE A 13 28.83 -11.52 -7.13
C PHE A 13 30.07 -10.90 -6.49
N SER A 14 31.27 -11.09 -7.02
CA SER A 14 32.48 -10.42 -6.55
C SER A 14 32.50 -8.92 -6.87
N GLY A 15 31.86 -8.51 -7.96
CA GLY A 15 31.62 -7.10 -8.27
C GLY A 15 30.54 -6.45 -7.39
N ARG A 16 29.69 -7.24 -6.72
CA ARG A 16 28.62 -6.82 -5.82
C ARG A 16 28.85 -7.08 -4.34
N ALA A 17 29.95 -7.71 -3.99
CA ALA A 17 30.43 -7.76 -2.61
C ALA A 17 31.01 -6.40 -2.16
N VAL A 18 30.36 -5.32 -2.55
CA VAL A 18 30.39 -4.11 -1.74
C VAL A 18 29.40 -4.37 -0.59
N SER A 19 29.88 -5.15 0.39
CA SER A 19 29.36 -4.94 1.73
C SER A 19 29.57 -3.46 2.02
N ARG A 20 28.53 -2.63 1.85
CA ARG A 20 28.53 -1.31 2.47
C ARG A 20 28.91 -1.57 3.92
N PRO A 21 30.01 -0.95 4.44
CA PRO A 21 30.32 -1.13 5.84
C PRO A 21 29.05 -0.72 6.60
N ARG A 22 28.40 -1.69 7.23
CA ARG A 22 27.22 -1.44 8.08
C ARG A 22 27.66 -0.39 9.06
N LYS A 23 27.17 0.84 8.92
CA LYS A 23 27.31 1.86 9.94
C LYS A 23 26.73 1.24 11.21
N SER A 24 27.52 1.01 12.18
CA SER A 24 27.47 0.05 13.30
C SER A 24 26.27 0.12 14.26
N ARG A 25 25.10 0.65 13.85
CA ARG A 25 23.89 0.76 14.69
C ARG A 25 22.58 0.33 14.04
N MET A 26 22.51 0.23 12.71
CA MET A 26 21.27 -0.16 12.03
C MET A 26 21.23 -1.67 11.87
N ARG A 27 20.16 -2.31 12.38
CA ARG A 27 20.00 -3.78 12.35
C ARG A 27 19.24 -4.25 11.12
N TYR A 28 18.40 -3.39 10.56
CA TYR A 28 17.49 -3.70 9.48
C TYR A 28 17.47 -2.57 8.46
N ASP A 29 17.22 -2.93 7.21
CA ASP A 29 17.04 -2.02 6.08
C ASP A 29 15.57 -2.06 5.63
N MET A 30 14.88 -0.92 5.62
CA MET A 30 13.48 -0.81 5.23
C MET A 30 13.31 0.08 4.00
N ALA A 31 12.70 -0.45 2.96
CA ALA A 31 12.23 0.34 1.83
C ALA A 31 10.95 1.08 2.18
N ILE A 32 10.89 2.38 1.88
CA ILE A 32 9.66 3.16 1.92
C ILE A 32 9.29 3.50 0.48
N LEU A 33 8.29 2.82 -0.06
CA LEU A 33 7.80 3.06 -1.42
C LEU A 33 6.93 4.31 -1.44
N TRP A 34 7.30 5.27 -2.27
CA TRP A 34 6.60 6.55 -2.41
C TRP A 34 6.58 7.03 -3.86
N ASN A 35 5.61 7.87 -4.19
CA ASN A 35 5.50 8.46 -5.51
C ASN A 35 5.69 9.99 -5.43
N PRO A 36 6.78 10.55 -5.97
CA PRO A 36 7.02 11.98 -5.97
C PRO A 36 6.01 12.76 -6.83
N GLU A 37 5.30 12.09 -7.75
CA GLU A 37 4.32 12.71 -8.64
C GLU A 37 2.93 12.88 -7.98
N GLU A 38 2.65 12.19 -6.88
CA GLU A 38 1.35 12.22 -6.18
C GLU A 38 1.14 13.42 -5.26
N GLN A 39 1.99 14.42 -5.25
CA GLN A 39 2.18 15.53 -4.30
C GLN A 39 0.96 15.97 -3.47
N GLU A 40 -0.21 16.18 -4.10
CA GLU A 40 -1.42 16.67 -3.40
C GLU A 40 -2.31 15.55 -2.84
N ASN A 41 -2.22 14.34 -3.40
CA ASN A 41 -3.07 13.20 -3.04
C ASN A 41 -2.29 12.06 -2.37
N ALA A 42 -1.01 12.25 -2.11
CA ALA A 42 -0.18 11.24 -1.49
C ALA A 42 -0.61 10.97 -0.04
N PRO A 43 -0.61 9.70 0.40
CA PRO A 43 -0.83 9.35 1.81
C PRO A 43 0.20 9.97 2.75
N SER A 44 1.35 10.38 2.21
CA SER A 44 2.42 11.03 2.98
C SER A 44 3.11 12.10 2.15
N ASN A 45 3.14 13.32 2.66
CA ASN A 45 3.97 14.38 2.11
C ASN A 45 5.45 14.20 2.55
N GLU A 46 6.36 15.00 1.97
CA GLU A 46 7.79 14.92 2.30
C GLU A 46 8.10 15.06 3.80
N VAL A 47 7.34 15.89 4.53
CA VAL A 47 7.54 16.09 5.97
C VAL A 47 7.23 14.80 6.73
N ALA A 48 6.16 14.10 6.34
CA ALA A 48 5.80 12.81 6.92
C ALA A 48 6.86 11.75 6.60
N LEU A 49 7.32 11.67 5.35
CA LEU A 49 8.36 10.74 4.93
C LEU A 49 9.67 10.94 5.71
N LYS A 50 10.12 12.20 5.88
CA LYS A 50 11.29 12.54 6.72
C LYS A 50 11.11 12.10 8.18
N LYS A 51 9.88 12.21 8.72
CA LYS A 51 9.57 11.72 10.08
C LYS A 51 9.66 10.20 10.18
N PHE A 52 9.18 9.45 9.17
CA PHE A 52 9.32 7.99 9.15
C PHE A 52 10.79 7.56 9.10
N VAL A 53 11.59 8.16 8.23
CA VAL A 53 13.05 7.90 8.17
C VAL A 53 13.71 8.17 9.52
N LYS A 54 13.39 9.30 10.17
CA LYS A 54 13.92 9.64 11.50
C LYS A 54 13.46 8.64 12.57
N ALA A 55 12.18 8.22 12.54
CA ALA A 55 11.65 7.24 13.48
C ALA A 55 12.34 5.88 13.31
N GLY A 56 12.51 5.42 12.07
CA GLY A 56 13.26 4.20 11.76
C GLY A 56 14.69 4.25 12.31
N ALA A 57 15.41 5.34 12.06
CA ALA A 57 16.76 5.52 12.57
C ALA A 57 16.86 5.43 14.11
N ASN A 58 15.86 5.98 14.81
CA ASN A 58 15.79 5.88 16.29
C ASN A 58 15.55 4.44 16.78
N MET A 59 14.96 3.59 15.93
CA MET A 59 14.68 2.17 16.21
C MET A 59 15.79 1.24 15.70
N GLY A 60 16.86 1.77 15.10
CA GLY A 60 17.94 0.98 14.50
C GLY A 60 17.59 0.41 13.12
N ILE A 61 16.65 1.04 12.40
CA ILE A 61 16.23 0.68 11.05
C ILE A 61 16.74 1.76 10.09
N GLU A 62 17.53 1.37 9.08
CA GLU A 62 17.88 2.26 7.98
C GLU A 62 16.71 2.29 6.98
N CYS A 63 16.16 3.47 6.74
CA CYS A 63 15.03 3.64 5.84
C CYS A 63 15.48 4.32 4.55
N GLU A 64 15.23 3.69 3.40
CA GLU A 64 15.47 4.27 2.07
C GLU A 64 14.15 4.57 1.37
N LEU A 65 14.00 5.78 0.83
CA LEU A 65 12.88 6.13 -0.03
C LEU A 65 13.12 5.54 -1.42
N ILE A 66 12.22 4.69 -1.87
CA ILE A 66 12.27 4.05 -3.19
C ILE A 66 11.03 4.39 -4.01
N THR A 67 11.13 4.27 -5.32
CA THR A 67 10.05 4.50 -6.28
C THR A 67 9.68 3.21 -7.02
N LYS A 68 8.68 3.28 -7.90
CA LYS A 68 8.29 2.17 -8.77
C LYS A 68 9.44 1.60 -9.61
N ASP A 69 10.44 2.41 -9.92
CA ASP A 69 11.58 2.01 -10.75
C ASP A 69 12.59 1.12 -10.00
N ASP A 70 12.51 1.12 -8.66
CA ASP A 70 13.36 0.30 -7.79
C ASP A 70 12.83 -1.13 -7.55
N TYR A 71 11.81 -1.58 -8.30
CA TYR A 71 11.23 -2.92 -8.14
C TYR A 71 12.26 -4.05 -8.17
N GLY A 72 13.31 -3.90 -8.99
CA GLY A 72 14.41 -4.88 -9.08
C GLY A 72 15.21 -5.00 -7.79
N ARG A 73 15.30 -3.93 -7.01
CA ARG A 73 16.07 -3.83 -5.77
C ARG A 73 15.29 -4.22 -4.51
N LEU A 74 14.00 -4.53 -4.63
CA LEU A 74 13.13 -4.76 -3.47
C LEU A 74 13.72 -5.78 -2.48
N LEU A 75 14.37 -6.84 -2.97
CA LEU A 75 14.93 -7.88 -2.11
C LEU A 75 16.28 -7.52 -1.47
N GLU A 76 16.78 -6.30 -1.66
CA GLU A 76 17.92 -5.78 -0.93
C GLU A 76 17.53 -5.30 0.49
N PHE A 77 16.23 -5.21 0.78
CA PHE A 77 15.66 -4.72 2.04
C PHE A 77 15.09 -5.86 2.90
N ASP A 78 15.00 -5.62 4.20
CA ASP A 78 14.41 -6.55 5.17
C ASP A 78 12.89 -6.34 5.31
N ALA A 79 12.36 -5.16 4.96
CA ALA A 79 10.94 -4.82 5.06
C ALA A 79 10.52 -3.78 4.02
N LEU A 80 9.23 -3.75 3.68
CA LEU A 80 8.62 -2.77 2.79
C LEU A 80 7.49 -2.00 3.49
N PHE A 81 7.56 -0.67 3.43
CA PHE A 81 6.51 0.22 3.88
C PHE A 81 5.98 1.05 2.71
N ILE A 82 4.72 0.84 2.32
CA ILE A 82 4.12 1.52 1.17
C ILE A 82 3.48 2.82 1.65
N ARG A 83 3.92 3.96 1.06
CA ARG A 83 3.45 5.31 1.40
C ARG A 83 3.01 6.11 0.18
N GLU A 84 2.44 5.43 -0.78
CA GLU A 84 1.75 6.00 -1.94
C GLU A 84 0.36 5.38 -2.08
N THR A 85 -0.46 5.89 -2.99
CA THR A 85 -1.82 5.38 -3.22
C THR A 85 -1.78 3.93 -3.63
N THR A 86 -2.46 3.07 -2.86
CA THR A 86 -2.54 1.64 -3.13
C THR A 86 -3.73 1.31 -4.02
N SER A 87 -3.51 0.49 -5.03
CA SER A 87 -4.54 -0.09 -5.90
C SER A 87 -4.11 -1.47 -6.38
N ILE A 88 -5.07 -2.36 -6.61
CA ILE A 88 -4.80 -3.73 -7.09
C ILE A 88 -4.31 -3.78 -8.53
N ASP A 89 -4.56 -2.75 -9.31
CA ASP A 89 -4.20 -2.62 -10.72
C ASP A 89 -2.90 -1.83 -10.96
N ASN A 90 -2.24 -1.35 -9.90
CA ASN A 90 -0.99 -0.60 -10.01
C ASN A 90 0.24 -1.33 -9.44
N HIS A 91 1.39 -0.69 -9.51
CA HIS A 91 2.67 -1.25 -9.07
C HIS A 91 2.72 -1.51 -7.55
N THR A 92 1.98 -0.79 -6.71
CA THR A 92 1.99 -0.99 -5.25
C THR A 92 1.56 -2.41 -4.88
N TYR A 93 0.53 -2.94 -5.54
CA TYR A 93 0.10 -4.32 -5.35
C TYR A 93 1.19 -5.33 -5.79
N ARG A 94 1.91 -5.05 -6.89
CA ARG A 94 3.01 -5.90 -7.36
C ARG A 94 4.17 -5.93 -6.35
N PHE A 95 4.53 -4.79 -5.79
CA PHE A 95 5.54 -4.68 -4.73
C PHE A 95 5.13 -5.46 -3.49
N ALA A 96 3.90 -5.23 -2.98
CA ALA A 96 3.36 -5.92 -1.82
C ALA A 96 3.30 -7.44 -2.01
N ARG A 97 2.84 -7.88 -3.19
CA ARG A 97 2.76 -9.30 -3.52
C ARG A 97 4.14 -9.95 -3.56
N ARG A 98 5.13 -9.30 -4.17
CA ARG A 98 6.50 -9.82 -4.20
C ARG A 98 7.11 -9.90 -2.80
N ALA A 99 6.97 -8.85 -2.00
CA ALA A 99 7.42 -8.84 -0.62
C ALA A 99 6.81 -10.03 0.17
N MET A 100 5.50 -10.23 0.08
CA MET A 100 4.81 -11.34 0.74
C MET A 100 5.30 -12.72 0.25
N GLN A 101 5.52 -12.88 -1.06
CA GLN A 101 5.99 -14.15 -1.63
C GLN A 101 7.41 -14.52 -1.15
N GLU A 102 8.24 -13.54 -0.89
CA GLU A 102 9.61 -13.71 -0.38
C GLU A 102 9.69 -13.71 1.16
N GLY A 103 8.53 -13.67 1.84
CA GLY A 103 8.48 -13.67 3.32
C GLY A 103 8.93 -12.34 3.95
N MET A 104 9.02 -11.28 3.16
CA MET A 104 9.36 -9.93 3.62
C MET A 104 8.15 -9.28 4.29
N PRO A 105 8.27 -8.76 5.51
CA PRO A 105 7.23 -7.93 6.12
C PRO A 105 6.86 -6.74 5.24
N VAL A 106 5.57 -6.54 5.00
CA VAL A 106 5.07 -5.43 4.19
C VAL A 106 3.81 -4.81 4.79
N ILE A 107 3.72 -3.49 4.70
CA ILE A 107 2.55 -2.67 5.06
C ILE A 107 2.27 -1.72 3.88
N ASP A 108 1.09 -1.75 3.27
CA ASP A 108 0.00 -2.69 3.45
C ASP A 108 0.28 -4.00 2.70
N ASP A 109 -0.15 -5.13 3.26
CA ASP A 109 -0.03 -6.42 2.58
C ASP A 109 -1.07 -6.56 1.45
N PRO A 110 -0.81 -7.42 0.44
CA PRO A 110 -1.69 -7.53 -0.73
C PRO A 110 -3.09 -8.05 -0.42
N ILE A 111 -3.27 -8.82 0.66
CA ILE A 111 -4.59 -9.32 1.07
C ILE A 111 -5.41 -8.18 1.68
N SER A 112 -4.78 -7.36 2.52
CA SER A 112 -5.38 -6.15 3.08
C SER A 112 -5.73 -5.15 1.99
N MET A 113 -4.88 -4.98 0.96
CA MET A 113 -5.20 -4.15 -0.20
C MET A 113 -6.48 -4.60 -0.89
N ILE A 114 -6.60 -5.89 -1.25
CA ILE A 114 -7.81 -6.44 -1.89
C ILE A 114 -9.04 -6.20 -1.01
N ARG A 115 -8.94 -6.46 0.29
CA ARG A 115 -10.06 -6.36 1.23
C ARG A 115 -10.53 -4.93 1.48
N CYS A 116 -9.62 -3.96 1.48
CA CYS A 116 -9.91 -2.58 1.86
C CYS A 116 -10.15 -1.65 0.67
N THR A 117 -9.67 -2.00 -0.52
CA THR A 117 -9.81 -1.13 -1.70
C THR A 117 -11.26 -1.05 -2.18
N ASN A 118 -11.96 -2.18 -2.24
CA ASN A 118 -13.36 -2.23 -2.66
C ASN A 118 -14.31 -2.14 -1.45
N LYS A 119 -15.14 -1.10 -1.41
CA LYS A 119 -16.03 -0.80 -0.28
C LYS A 119 -17.15 -1.83 -0.11
N VAL A 120 -17.58 -2.48 -1.20
CA VAL A 120 -18.61 -3.53 -1.13
C VAL A 120 -18.03 -4.75 -0.43
N PHE A 121 -16.86 -5.21 -0.88
CA PHE A 121 -16.16 -6.34 -0.27
C PHE A 121 -15.83 -6.07 1.22
N LEU A 122 -15.35 -4.86 1.51
CA LEU A 122 -15.04 -4.45 2.90
C LEU A 122 -16.29 -4.48 3.77
N MET A 123 -17.42 -3.98 3.28
CA MET A 123 -18.71 -4.01 4.01
C MET A 123 -19.14 -5.46 4.31
N GLU A 124 -19.08 -6.35 3.33
CA GLU A 124 -19.43 -7.76 3.51
C GLU A 124 -18.48 -8.45 4.51
N LEU A 125 -17.19 -8.17 4.42
CA LEU A 125 -16.19 -8.70 5.35
C LEU A 125 -16.44 -8.24 6.79
N LEU A 126 -16.69 -6.94 7.00
CA LEU A 126 -16.95 -6.38 8.31
C LEU A 126 -18.27 -6.92 8.90
N SER A 127 -19.33 -7.00 8.08
CA SER A 127 -20.62 -7.56 8.47
C SER A 127 -20.50 -9.04 8.89
N SER A 128 -19.80 -9.86 8.10
CA SER A 128 -19.57 -11.28 8.39
C SER A 128 -18.79 -11.50 9.68
N ASN A 129 -17.95 -10.56 10.07
CA ASN A 129 -17.17 -10.60 11.30
C ASN A 129 -17.82 -9.81 12.45
N GLN A 130 -19.08 -9.40 12.30
CA GLN A 130 -19.87 -8.66 13.33
C GLN A 130 -19.17 -7.36 13.78
N VAL A 131 -18.38 -6.74 12.92
CA VAL A 131 -17.80 -5.43 13.16
C VAL A 131 -18.86 -4.36 12.91
N PRO A 132 -19.16 -3.48 13.85
CA PRO A 132 -20.16 -2.43 13.68
C PRO A 132 -19.82 -1.51 12.50
N THR A 133 -20.78 -1.34 11.59
CA THR A 133 -20.69 -0.43 10.45
C THR A 133 -21.93 0.43 10.36
N PRO A 134 -21.86 1.63 9.76
CA PRO A 134 -23.07 2.39 9.44
C PRO A 134 -24.00 1.56 8.54
N PRO A 135 -25.33 1.69 8.67
CA PRO A 135 -26.28 1.07 7.76
C PRO A 135 -25.95 1.44 6.30
N THR A 136 -25.85 0.44 5.45
CA THR A 136 -25.36 0.62 4.08
C THR A 136 -26.18 -0.23 3.12
N LEU A 137 -26.58 0.36 1.99
CA LEU A 137 -27.27 -0.33 0.90
C LEU A 137 -26.42 -0.27 -0.36
N MET A 138 -26.43 -1.36 -1.13
CA MET A 138 -25.81 -1.40 -2.46
C MET A 138 -26.85 -1.04 -3.51
N LEU A 139 -26.46 -0.15 -4.42
CA LEU A 139 -27.32 0.31 -5.49
C LEU A 139 -26.66 0.02 -6.84
N ALA A 140 -27.44 -0.45 -7.80
CA ALA A 140 -27.04 -0.52 -9.18
C ALA A 140 -27.08 0.88 -9.84
N GLU A 141 -26.38 1.03 -10.95
CA GLU A 141 -26.49 2.25 -11.76
C GLU A 141 -27.92 2.47 -12.21
N GLY A 142 -28.41 3.70 -12.06
CA GLY A 142 -29.80 4.08 -12.41
C GLY A 142 -30.87 3.59 -11.42
N ALA A 143 -30.47 3.06 -10.23
CA ALA A 143 -31.42 2.66 -9.22
C ALA A 143 -32.23 3.85 -8.67
N ASP A 144 -33.50 3.59 -8.31
CA ASP A 144 -34.33 4.55 -7.59
C ASP A 144 -33.77 4.80 -6.18
N LEU A 145 -33.57 6.05 -5.83
CA LEU A 145 -33.05 6.48 -4.54
C LEU A 145 -34.12 6.62 -3.45
N THR A 146 -35.40 6.49 -3.78
CA THR A 146 -36.52 6.63 -2.84
C THR A 146 -36.39 5.61 -1.70
N LYS A 147 -36.18 4.33 -2.05
CA LYS A 147 -36.02 3.26 -1.05
C LYS A 147 -34.82 3.47 -0.12
N PRO A 148 -33.59 3.78 -0.60
CA PRO A 148 -32.48 4.11 0.30
C PRO A 148 -32.76 5.29 1.23
N MET A 149 -33.47 6.30 0.75
CA MET A 149 -33.83 7.48 1.56
C MET A 149 -34.80 7.12 2.67
N ASP A 150 -35.79 6.27 2.38
CA ASP A 150 -36.78 5.80 3.36
C ASP A 150 -36.13 4.88 4.41
N GLU A 151 -35.24 3.99 4.01
CA GLU A 151 -34.60 3.02 4.91
C GLU A 151 -33.46 3.63 5.77
N LEU A 152 -32.63 4.49 5.18
CA LEU A 152 -31.45 5.05 5.85
C LEU A 152 -31.71 6.42 6.48
N GLY A 153 -32.70 7.13 5.99
CA GLY A 153 -32.96 8.51 6.36
C GLY A 153 -31.97 9.51 5.75
N LEU A 154 -32.23 10.79 5.98
CA LEU A 154 -31.33 11.87 5.55
C LEU A 154 -30.67 12.51 6.80
N PRO A 155 -29.42 12.99 6.68
CA PRO A 155 -28.56 12.97 5.49
C PRO A 155 -27.92 11.60 5.24
N LEU A 156 -27.77 11.21 3.97
CA LEU A 156 -27.06 10.00 3.57
C LEU A 156 -25.81 10.32 2.73
N VAL A 157 -24.94 9.34 2.56
CA VAL A 157 -23.71 9.48 1.75
C VAL A 157 -23.69 8.42 0.66
N VAL A 158 -23.62 8.86 -0.59
CA VAL A 158 -23.43 8.01 -1.76
C VAL A 158 -21.94 7.94 -2.08
N LYS A 159 -21.43 6.73 -2.33
CA LYS A 159 -19.99 6.50 -2.67
C LYS A 159 -19.87 5.51 -3.81
N ILE A 160 -18.85 5.70 -4.63
CA ILE A 160 -18.41 4.66 -5.58
C ILE A 160 -17.61 3.58 -4.85
N PRO A 161 -17.70 2.30 -5.24
CA PRO A 161 -17.02 1.19 -4.57
C PRO A 161 -15.50 1.36 -4.48
N ASP A 162 -14.85 1.68 -5.59
CA ASP A 162 -13.38 1.70 -5.72
C ASP A 162 -12.75 3.09 -5.61
N GLY A 163 -13.50 4.08 -5.11
CA GLY A 163 -13.01 5.45 -4.92
C GLY A 163 -12.12 5.61 -3.68
N SER A 164 -11.11 6.48 -3.78
CA SER A 164 -10.23 6.89 -2.69
C SER A 164 -10.20 8.42 -2.56
N PHE A 165 -9.66 8.95 -1.46
CA PHE A 165 -9.52 10.40 -1.20
C PHE A 165 -10.80 11.21 -1.38
N SER A 166 -11.93 10.67 -0.93
CA SER A 166 -13.26 11.27 -1.05
C SER A 166 -13.74 11.54 -2.48
N ARG A 167 -13.06 11.03 -3.50
CA ARG A 167 -13.52 11.11 -4.88
C ARG A 167 -14.75 10.22 -5.06
N GLY A 168 -15.78 10.76 -5.73
CA GLY A 168 -17.06 10.05 -5.88
C GLY A 168 -17.79 9.79 -4.56
N VAL A 169 -17.63 10.68 -3.59
CA VAL A 169 -18.37 10.68 -2.32
C VAL A 169 -19.26 11.91 -2.28
N HIS A 170 -20.57 11.69 -2.21
CA HIS A 170 -21.57 12.76 -2.25
C HIS A 170 -22.48 12.67 -1.04
N LYS A 171 -22.66 13.79 -0.33
CA LYS A 171 -23.63 13.91 0.75
C LYS A 171 -24.96 14.38 0.17
N VAL A 172 -26.03 13.64 0.47
CA VAL A 172 -27.40 13.97 0.11
C VAL A 172 -28.13 14.41 1.37
N THR A 173 -28.66 15.63 1.35
CA THR A 173 -29.34 16.27 2.50
C THR A 173 -30.82 16.49 2.31
N THR A 174 -31.27 16.47 1.06
CA THR A 174 -32.69 16.66 0.66
C THR A 174 -33.05 15.66 -0.43
N ALA A 175 -34.33 15.33 -0.51
CA ALA A 175 -34.90 14.53 -1.61
C ALA A 175 -34.92 15.31 -2.91
#